data_e061b9beb5f66f913a1089a07f31895a
#
_entry.id   e061b9beb5f66f913a1089a07f31895a
#
_cell.length_a   1.000
_cell.length_b   1.000
_cell.length_c   1.000
_cell.angle_alpha   90.00
_cell.angle_beta   90.00
_cell.angle_gamma   90.00
#
_symmetry.space_group_name_H-M   'P 1'
#
loop_
_entity.id
_entity.type
_entity.pdbx_description
1 polymer ?
#
loop_
_entity_poly.entity_id
_entity_poly.type
_entity_poly.pdbx_seq_one_letter_code
_entity_poly.pdbx_strand_id
1 'polypeptide(L)'
;MACMIAMTYNCKEVKKEDQEAADEVEAAAEEIKEEIAEVETIKFKMEAKSDSNVTGDVTFTEEDGKVMMVAMLTGLTEGEHAIHIHDKADCSSADGKSTGGHWNPTNTPHGKWGAAEGYHKGDIGNFTADADGNATVEFSTDEWCIGCDDDTKNIVGKAVIVHQGVDDFTSQPSGAAGARVSCTGIIQ
;
A
#
# COMPACT_ATOMS: atom_id res chain seq x y z
N MET A 1 -65.14 57.37 10.07
CA MET A 1 -64.70 56.78 8.83
C MET A 1 -63.31 56.21 9.10
N ALA A 2 -63.17 54.94 9.41
CA ALA A 2 -61.92 54.29 9.75
C ALA A 2 -61.44 53.51 8.51
N CYS A 3 -60.28 53.86 8.02
CA CYS A 3 -59.65 53.20 6.85
C CYS A 3 -58.74 52.06 7.37
N MET A 4 -59.14 50.78 7.16
CA MET A 4 -58.33 49.63 7.42
C MET A 4 -57.40 49.41 6.22
N ILE A 5 -56.08 49.50 6.45
CA ILE A 5 -55.04 49.08 5.49
C ILE A 5 -54.73 47.62 5.80
N ALA A 6 -55.11 46.72 4.88
CA ALA A 6 -54.71 45.33 4.93
C ALA A 6 -53.31 45.15 4.33
N MET A 7 -52.31 44.81 5.17
CA MET A 7 -51.01 44.37 4.71
C MET A 7 -51.09 42.88 4.32
N THR A 8 -51.02 42.58 3.02
CA THR A 8 -50.84 41.20 2.57
C THR A 8 -49.35 40.86 2.58
N TYR A 9 -48.90 40.07 3.55
CA TYR A 9 -47.56 39.51 3.55
C TYR A 9 -47.47 38.44 2.43
N ASN A 10 -46.49 38.62 1.57
CA ASN A 10 -46.25 37.76 0.42
C ASN A 10 -45.44 36.49 0.88
N CYS A 11 -46.15 35.41 1.21
CA CYS A 11 -45.57 34.14 1.68
C CYS A 11 -44.79 33.34 0.58
N LYS A 12 -44.57 33.92 -0.61
CA LYS A 12 -43.90 33.22 -1.71
C LYS A 12 -42.38 33.47 -1.79
N GLU A 13 -41.87 34.58 -1.24
CA GLU A 13 -40.42 34.87 -1.27
C GLU A 13 -39.64 34.10 -0.21
N VAL A 14 -40.19 33.92 0.99
CA VAL A 14 -39.52 33.18 2.09
C VAL A 14 -39.23 31.72 1.73
N LYS A 15 -40.09 31.05 0.97
CA LYS A 15 -39.88 29.65 0.53
C LYS A 15 -38.81 29.48 -0.55
N LYS A 16 -38.45 30.55 -1.26
CA LYS A 16 -37.47 30.49 -2.34
C LYS A 16 -36.04 30.66 -1.80
N GLU A 17 -35.85 31.55 -0.81
CA GLU A 17 -34.57 31.71 -0.13
C GLU A 17 -34.17 30.48 0.71
N ASP A 18 -35.14 29.83 1.37
CA ASP A 18 -34.89 28.58 2.12
C ASP A 18 -34.54 27.39 1.21
N GLN A 19 -35.07 27.35 -0.03
CA GLN A 19 -34.79 26.31 -1.00
C GLN A 19 -33.42 26.52 -1.66
N GLU A 20 -33.06 27.77 -2.03
CA GLU A 20 -31.73 28.10 -2.58
C GLU A 20 -30.61 27.83 -1.57
N ALA A 21 -30.80 28.14 -0.30
CA ALA A 21 -29.85 27.83 0.76
C ALA A 21 -29.69 26.30 1.01
N ALA A 22 -30.76 25.53 0.87
CA ALA A 22 -30.71 24.08 0.99
C ALA A 22 -29.97 23.44 -0.19
N ASP A 23 -30.21 23.91 -1.41
CA ASP A 23 -29.55 23.42 -2.63
C ASP A 23 -28.06 23.79 -2.65
N GLU A 24 -27.65 24.96 -2.13
CA GLU A 24 -26.23 25.33 -1.99
C GLU A 24 -25.50 24.47 -0.93
N VAL A 25 -26.16 24.09 0.16
CA VAL A 25 -25.58 23.21 1.21
C VAL A 25 -25.45 21.79 0.69
N GLU A 26 -26.41 21.30 -0.11
CA GLU A 26 -26.36 19.97 -0.69
C GLU A 26 -25.29 19.88 -1.80
N ALA A 27 -25.13 20.90 -2.64
CA ALA A 27 -24.07 20.99 -3.64
C ALA A 27 -22.66 21.09 -2.98
N ALA A 28 -22.51 21.85 -1.90
CA ALA A 28 -21.26 21.93 -1.15
C ALA A 28 -20.94 20.60 -0.42
N ALA A 29 -21.95 19.85 0.02
CA ALA A 29 -21.78 18.53 0.62
C ALA A 29 -21.40 17.44 -0.40
N GLU A 30 -21.86 17.55 -1.65
CA GLU A 30 -21.44 16.68 -2.76
C GLU A 30 -20.00 17.01 -3.20
N GLU A 31 -19.64 18.30 -3.30
CA GLU A 31 -18.28 18.74 -3.62
C GLU A 31 -17.25 18.27 -2.57
N ILE A 32 -17.62 18.28 -1.28
CA ILE A 32 -16.76 17.78 -0.19
C ILE A 32 -16.65 16.25 -0.24
N LYS A 33 -17.63 15.52 -0.76
CA LYS A 33 -17.56 14.06 -0.94
C LYS A 33 -16.64 13.65 -2.09
N GLU A 34 -16.52 14.47 -3.11
CA GLU A 34 -15.61 14.22 -4.24
C GLU A 34 -14.14 14.51 -3.88
N GLU A 35 -13.87 15.32 -2.84
CA GLU A 35 -12.52 15.70 -2.39
C GLU A 35 -11.95 14.79 -1.28
N ILE A 36 -12.72 13.81 -0.79
CA ILE A 36 -12.18 12.78 0.09
C ILE A 36 -11.53 11.72 -0.79
N ALA A 37 -10.19 11.82 -0.97
CA ALA A 37 -9.40 10.78 -1.59
C ALA A 37 -9.78 9.42 -0.97
N GLU A 38 -10.16 8.46 -1.81
CA GLU A 38 -10.52 7.12 -1.34
C GLU A 38 -9.25 6.46 -0.82
N VAL A 39 -9.14 6.34 0.51
CA VAL A 39 -8.01 5.65 1.16
C VAL A 39 -8.30 4.17 1.14
N GLU A 40 -7.61 3.43 0.28
CA GLU A 40 -7.67 1.97 0.27
C GLU A 40 -6.59 1.39 1.20
N THR A 41 -7.01 0.52 2.13
CA THR A 41 -6.09 -0.14 3.08
C THR A 41 -6.31 -1.63 3.10
N ILE A 42 -5.24 -2.39 2.85
CA ILE A 42 -5.22 -3.85 2.93
C ILE A 42 -4.15 -4.31 3.92
N LYS A 43 -4.45 -5.37 4.71
CA LYS A 43 -3.56 -5.87 5.76
C LYS A 43 -3.46 -7.38 5.73
N PHE A 44 -2.24 -7.90 5.86
CA PHE A 44 -1.93 -9.32 5.83
C PHE A 44 -1.03 -9.74 6.98
N LYS A 45 -1.12 -11.03 7.36
CA LYS A 45 -0.21 -11.68 8.29
C LYS A 45 0.98 -12.29 7.54
N MET A 46 2.19 -12.02 8.01
CA MET A 46 3.40 -12.67 7.53
C MET A 46 3.54 -14.06 8.17
N GLU A 47 3.76 -15.09 7.36
CA GLU A 47 3.92 -16.48 7.79
C GLU A 47 5.39 -16.89 7.72
N ALA A 48 5.86 -17.60 8.74
CA ALA A 48 7.23 -18.14 8.77
C ALA A 48 7.48 -19.13 7.62
N LYS A 49 8.67 -19.08 7.03
CA LYS A 49 9.18 -19.98 5.98
C LYS A 49 10.59 -20.47 6.32
N SER A 50 11.04 -21.52 5.63
CA SER A 50 12.42 -22.07 5.78
C SER A 50 12.79 -22.39 7.23
N ASP A 51 11.86 -22.99 8.00
CA ASP A 51 12.03 -23.35 9.41
C ASP A 51 12.40 -22.15 10.33
N SER A 52 12.10 -20.92 9.90
CA SER A 52 12.26 -19.72 10.73
C SER A 52 11.10 -19.53 11.70
N ASN A 53 11.22 -18.51 12.58
CA ASN A 53 10.13 -18.02 13.43
C ASN A 53 9.67 -16.62 13.03
N VAL A 54 10.06 -16.13 11.84
CA VAL A 54 9.79 -14.75 11.41
C VAL A 54 8.32 -14.61 11.01
N THR A 55 7.60 -13.81 11.76
CA THR A 55 6.17 -13.48 11.54
C THR A 55 5.95 -11.99 11.67
N GLY A 56 4.73 -11.52 11.42
CA GLY A 56 4.39 -10.11 11.56
C GLY A 56 3.10 -9.74 10.86
N ASP A 57 2.95 -8.45 10.65
CA ASP A 57 1.85 -7.87 9.87
C ASP A 57 2.44 -6.94 8.81
N VAL A 58 1.86 -6.94 7.62
CA VAL A 58 2.13 -5.92 6.60
C VAL A 58 0.83 -5.23 6.22
N THR A 59 0.87 -3.91 6.14
CA THR A 59 -0.25 -3.06 5.73
C THR A 59 0.18 -2.24 4.52
N PHE A 60 -0.69 -2.20 3.53
CA PHE A 60 -0.57 -1.27 2.39
C PHE A 60 -1.72 -0.28 2.47
N THR A 61 -1.42 0.99 2.25
CA THR A 61 -2.40 2.07 2.16
C THR A 61 -2.15 2.86 0.89
N GLU A 62 -3.17 2.99 0.04
CA GLU A 62 -3.12 3.86 -1.13
C GLU A 62 -3.90 5.14 -0.85
N GLU A 63 -3.25 6.28 -1.06
CA GLU A 63 -3.80 7.61 -0.91
C GLU A 63 -3.12 8.53 -1.94
N ASP A 64 -3.89 9.32 -2.66
CA ASP A 64 -3.41 10.26 -3.68
C ASP A 64 -2.46 9.63 -4.73
N GLY A 65 -2.74 8.40 -5.15
CA GLY A 65 -1.94 7.67 -6.15
C GLY A 65 -0.57 7.23 -5.65
N LYS A 66 -0.37 7.19 -4.34
CA LYS A 66 0.83 6.68 -3.69
C LYS A 66 0.49 5.54 -2.75
N VAL A 67 1.22 4.44 -2.86
CA VAL A 67 1.11 3.31 -1.94
C VAL A 67 2.18 3.41 -0.87
N MET A 68 1.75 3.36 0.39
CA MET A 68 2.61 3.21 1.56
C MET A 68 2.50 1.78 2.09
N MET A 69 3.64 1.13 2.29
CA MET A 69 3.77 -0.16 2.96
C MET A 69 4.37 0.03 4.35
N VAL A 70 3.75 -0.59 5.36
CA VAL A 70 4.32 -0.70 6.71
C VAL A 70 4.33 -2.18 7.08
N ALA A 71 5.54 -2.75 7.30
CA ALA A 71 5.70 -4.11 7.80
C ALA A 71 6.26 -4.09 9.23
N MET A 72 5.53 -4.70 10.17
CA MET A 72 5.97 -4.92 11.55
C MET A 72 6.33 -6.39 11.70
N LEU A 73 7.60 -6.69 11.94
CA LEU A 73 8.17 -8.02 11.92
C LEU A 73 8.74 -8.41 13.29
N THR A 74 8.69 -9.70 13.60
CA THR A 74 9.25 -10.28 14.81
C THR A 74 9.92 -11.62 14.51
N GLY A 75 10.83 -12.08 15.40
CA GLY A 75 11.50 -13.38 15.26
C GLY A 75 12.69 -13.39 14.30
N LEU A 76 13.15 -12.21 13.87
CA LEU A 76 14.36 -12.04 13.07
C LEU A 76 15.62 -12.28 13.91
N THR A 77 16.76 -12.52 13.26
CA THR A 77 18.07 -12.35 13.89
C THR A 77 18.41 -10.86 13.94
N GLU A 78 19.18 -10.45 14.95
CA GLU A 78 19.70 -9.07 14.99
C GLU A 78 20.55 -8.77 13.74
N GLY A 79 20.37 -7.58 13.15
CA GLY A 79 21.14 -7.11 12.01
C GLY A 79 20.31 -6.82 10.77
N GLU A 80 20.98 -6.74 9.61
CA GLU A 80 20.34 -6.37 8.35
C GLU A 80 19.71 -7.57 7.64
N HIS A 81 18.52 -7.32 7.09
CA HIS A 81 17.70 -8.22 6.29
C HIS A 81 17.17 -7.51 5.06
N ALA A 82 16.81 -8.26 4.03
CA ALA A 82 16.13 -7.70 2.87
C ALA A 82 14.62 -8.02 2.88
N ILE A 83 13.84 -7.12 2.25
CA ILE A 83 12.41 -7.30 1.98
C ILE A 83 12.11 -6.94 0.53
N HIS A 84 11.31 -7.76 -0.15
CA HIS A 84 10.99 -7.59 -1.56
C HIS A 84 9.53 -7.96 -1.85
N ILE A 85 9.00 -7.41 -2.96
CA ILE A 85 7.78 -7.93 -3.58
C ILE A 85 8.16 -9.01 -4.60
N HIS A 86 7.56 -10.20 -4.49
CA HIS A 86 7.72 -11.32 -5.40
C HIS A 86 6.53 -11.48 -6.35
N ASP A 87 6.75 -12.18 -7.48
CA ASP A 87 5.87 -12.20 -8.64
C ASP A 87 4.48 -12.82 -8.41
N LYS A 88 4.33 -13.76 -7.44
CA LYS A 88 3.08 -14.50 -7.21
C LYS A 88 2.68 -14.52 -5.74
N ALA A 89 1.39 -14.37 -5.45
CA ALA A 89 0.82 -14.44 -4.10
C ALA A 89 0.84 -15.86 -3.48
N ASP A 90 1.56 -16.80 -4.07
CA ASP A 90 1.61 -18.19 -3.64
C ASP A 90 2.70 -18.44 -2.59
N CYS A 91 2.32 -18.45 -1.31
CA CYS A 91 3.20 -18.78 -0.18
C CYS A 91 3.10 -20.26 0.24
N SER A 92 2.63 -21.18 -0.62
CA SER A 92 2.35 -22.58 -0.24
C SER A 92 3.60 -23.42 0.00
N SER A 93 4.74 -23.13 -0.65
CA SER A 93 5.98 -23.87 -0.42
C SER A 93 6.60 -23.54 0.94
N ALA A 94 7.23 -24.54 1.57
CA ALA A 94 7.88 -24.38 2.88
C ALA A 94 9.06 -23.40 2.86
N ASP A 95 9.70 -23.23 1.70
CA ASP A 95 10.82 -22.33 1.49
C ASP A 95 10.45 -21.00 0.80
N GLY A 96 9.15 -20.73 0.61
CA GLY A 96 8.63 -19.52 -0.03
C GLY A 96 8.91 -19.41 -1.53
N LYS A 97 9.51 -20.43 -2.18
CA LYS A 97 9.89 -20.35 -3.60
C LYS A 97 8.73 -20.40 -4.57
N SER A 98 7.54 -20.84 -4.14
CA SER A 98 6.31 -20.77 -4.95
C SER A 98 5.94 -19.36 -5.39
N THR A 99 6.41 -18.32 -4.69
CA THR A 99 6.19 -16.91 -5.07
C THR A 99 6.96 -16.46 -6.31
N GLY A 100 7.87 -17.28 -6.84
CA GLY A 100 8.73 -16.89 -7.98
C GLY A 100 9.91 -16.00 -7.60
N GLY A 101 10.40 -15.22 -8.54
CA GLY A 101 11.45 -14.19 -8.35
C GLY A 101 10.88 -12.86 -7.86
N HIS A 102 11.72 -11.83 -7.79
CA HIS A 102 11.26 -10.46 -7.55
C HIS A 102 10.28 -10.01 -8.65
N TRP A 103 9.27 -9.26 -8.28
CA TRP A 103 8.32 -8.70 -9.23
C TRP A 103 9.00 -7.68 -10.15
N ASN A 104 9.11 -8.04 -11.43
CA ASN A 104 9.85 -7.29 -12.44
C ASN A 104 9.05 -7.17 -13.75
N PRO A 105 7.98 -6.38 -13.78
CA PRO A 105 7.14 -6.23 -14.98
C PRO A 105 7.84 -5.46 -16.11
N THR A 106 8.91 -4.74 -15.81
CA THR A 106 9.65 -3.89 -16.76
C THR A 106 10.89 -4.56 -17.35
N ASN A 107 11.23 -5.79 -16.92
CA ASN A 107 12.41 -6.53 -17.35
C ASN A 107 13.72 -5.75 -17.22
N THR A 108 13.87 -5.00 -16.14
CA THR A 108 15.09 -4.29 -15.76
C THR A 108 16.02 -5.19 -14.96
N PRO A 109 17.33 -4.88 -14.87
CA PRO A 109 18.21 -5.56 -13.93
C PRO A 109 17.77 -5.33 -12.48
N HIS A 110 18.08 -6.29 -11.59
CA HIS A 110 17.99 -6.09 -10.15
C HIS A 110 18.91 -4.97 -9.69
N GLY A 111 18.47 -4.14 -8.74
CA GLY A 111 19.28 -3.04 -8.23
C GLY A 111 18.64 -2.33 -7.05
N LYS A 112 19.33 -1.31 -6.56
CA LYS A 112 18.77 -0.44 -5.51
C LYS A 112 17.62 0.38 -6.07
N TRP A 113 16.54 0.50 -5.35
CA TRP A 113 15.38 1.33 -5.74
C TRP A 113 15.80 2.73 -6.18
N GLY A 114 15.35 3.15 -7.35
CA GLY A 114 15.69 4.45 -7.95
C GLY A 114 17.07 4.52 -8.62
N ALA A 115 17.80 3.41 -8.74
CA ALA A 115 19.08 3.38 -9.43
C ALA A 115 18.91 3.62 -10.94
N ALA A 116 19.80 4.42 -11.52
CA ALA A 116 19.77 4.74 -12.96
C ALA A 116 20.05 3.52 -13.85
N GLU A 117 20.77 2.53 -13.35
CA GLU A 117 21.10 1.28 -14.02
C GLU A 117 19.90 0.33 -14.12
N GLY A 118 18.87 0.56 -13.31
CA GLY A 118 17.64 -0.22 -13.22
C GLY A 118 17.41 -0.83 -11.83
N TYR A 119 16.16 -1.22 -11.59
CA TYR A 119 15.69 -1.97 -10.42
C TYR A 119 14.36 -2.63 -10.75
N HIS A 120 13.99 -3.67 -10.02
CA HIS A 120 12.68 -4.29 -10.14
C HIS A 120 11.64 -3.48 -9.37
N LYS A 121 10.39 -3.54 -9.77
CA LYS A 121 9.27 -2.96 -9.00
C LYS A 121 9.11 -3.59 -7.61
N GLY A 122 9.73 -4.74 -7.39
CA GLY A 122 9.75 -5.43 -6.11
C GLY A 122 10.99 -5.18 -5.25
N ASP A 123 11.99 -4.41 -5.70
CA ASP A 123 13.28 -4.21 -5.01
C ASP A 123 13.17 -3.15 -3.90
N ILE A 124 12.43 -3.42 -2.81
CA ILE A 124 12.27 -2.49 -1.68
C ILE A 124 13.64 -2.21 -1.03
N GLY A 125 14.39 -3.27 -0.68
CA GLY A 125 15.73 -3.18 -0.16
C GLY A 125 15.93 -3.72 1.25
N ASN A 126 16.90 -3.14 1.98
CA ASN A 126 17.33 -3.61 3.29
C ASN A 126 16.71 -2.83 4.45
N PHE A 127 16.56 -3.51 5.59
CA PHE A 127 16.13 -2.95 6.86
C PHE A 127 16.92 -3.61 8.01
N THR A 128 16.87 -3.04 9.20
CA THR A 128 17.60 -3.54 10.37
C THR A 128 16.63 -4.06 11.42
N ALA A 129 16.85 -5.27 11.91
CA ALA A 129 16.21 -5.83 13.09
C ALA A 129 17.01 -5.51 14.35
N ASP A 130 16.31 -5.21 15.44
CA ASP A 130 16.90 -4.96 16.76
C ASP A 130 17.39 -6.26 17.44
N ALA A 131 18.02 -6.10 18.63
CA ALA A 131 18.54 -7.22 19.40
C ALA A 131 17.44 -8.20 19.92
N ASP A 132 16.18 -7.76 19.95
CA ASP A 132 15.02 -8.58 20.31
C ASP A 132 14.38 -9.25 19.09
N GLY A 133 14.93 -9.02 17.89
CA GLY A 133 14.45 -9.57 16.62
C GLY A 133 13.23 -8.87 16.06
N ASN A 134 12.97 -7.62 16.44
CA ASN A 134 11.87 -6.83 15.92
C ASN A 134 12.35 -5.84 14.87
N ALA A 135 11.51 -5.56 13.89
CA ALA A 135 11.74 -4.50 12.91
C ALA A 135 10.41 -3.86 12.46
N THR A 136 10.49 -2.57 12.12
CA THR A 136 9.45 -1.87 11.36
C THR A 136 10.06 -1.38 10.07
N VAL A 137 9.44 -1.75 8.95
CA VAL A 137 9.86 -1.34 7.60
C VAL A 137 8.77 -0.44 7.02
N GLU A 138 9.15 0.76 6.63
CA GLU A 138 8.28 1.70 5.95
C GLU A 138 8.81 1.95 4.53
N PHE A 139 7.93 1.88 3.55
CA PHE A 139 8.25 2.13 2.15
C PHE A 139 7.08 2.83 1.47
N SER A 140 7.36 3.78 0.58
CA SER A 140 6.31 4.53 -0.11
C SER A 140 6.71 4.85 -1.55
N THR A 141 5.77 4.66 -2.50
CA THR A 141 6.01 4.90 -3.91
C THR A 141 4.71 5.21 -4.67
N ASP A 142 4.80 6.00 -5.74
CA ASP A 142 3.78 6.22 -6.76
C ASP A 142 3.91 5.23 -7.95
N GLU A 143 4.85 4.31 -7.86
CA GLU A 143 5.07 3.26 -8.85
C GLU A 143 4.26 1.98 -8.58
N TRP A 144 3.50 1.93 -7.49
CA TRP A 144 2.57 0.87 -7.14
C TRP A 144 1.13 1.37 -7.11
N CYS A 145 0.18 0.44 -7.20
CA CYS A 145 -1.24 0.65 -6.91
C CYS A 145 -1.86 -0.59 -6.29
N ILE A 146 -3.01 -0.45 -5.65
CA ILE A 146 -3.82 -1.54 -5.10
C ILE A 146 -5.01 -1.77 -6.03
N GLY A 147 -5.04 -2.93 -6.72
CA GLY A 147 -6.19 -3.36 -7.53
C GLY A 147 -6.46 -2.57 -8.83
N CYS A 148 -5.54 -1.72 -9.27
CA CYS A 148 -5.73 -0.97 -10.53
C CYS A 148 -5.53 -1.85 -11.78
N ASP A 149 -5.96 -1.35 -12.94
CA ASP A 149 -5.87 -2.05 -14.23
C ASP A 149 -4.45 -2.05 -14.84
N ASP A 150 -3.46 -1.37 -14.23
CA ASP A 150 -2.07 -1.36 -14.70
C ASP A 150 -1.27 -2.49 -14.06
N ASP A 151 -1.12 -3.60 -14.78
CA ASP A 151 -0.36 -4.77 -14.35
C ASP A 151 1.12 -4.47 -14.00
N THR A 152 1.67 -3.35 -14.47
CA THR A 152 3.03 -2.92 -14.15
C THR A 152 3.15 -2.17 -12.83
N LYS A 153 2.01 -1.82 -12.21
CA LYS A 153 1.90 -1.13 -10.91
C LYS A 153 1.12 -1.94 -9.87
N ASN A 154 0.21 -2.82 -10.30
CA ASN A 154 -0.71 -3.52 -9.42
C ASN A 154 0.02 -4.56 -8.56
N ILE A 155 0.03 -4.34 -7.24
CA ILE A 155 0.65 -5.25 -6.26
C ILE A 155 -0.27 -6.42 -5.84
N VAL A 156 -1.57 -6.37 -6.16
CA VAL A 156 -2.50 -7.49 -5.89
C VAL A 156 -2.11 -8.70 -6.75
N GLY A 157 -2.09 -9.88 -6.13
CA GLY A 157 -1.59 -11.10 -6.75
C GLY A 157 -0.07 -11.31 -6.61
N LYS A 158 0.65 -10.40 -5.96
CA LYS A 158 2.07 -10.49 -5.62
C LYS A 158 2.26 -10.97 -4.19
N ALA A 159 3.51 -11.15 -3.74
CA ALA A 159 3.80 -11.54 -2.36
C ALA A 159 4.89 -10.66 -1.73
N VAL A 160 4.77 -10.39 -0.44
CA VAL A 160 5.87 -9.85 0.36
C VAL A 160 6.74 -11.00 0.84
N ILE A 161 8.04 -10.90 0.63
CA ILE A 161 9.06 -11.83 1.13
C ILE A 161 10.06 -11.08 1.98
N VAL A 162 10.34 -11.64 3.17
CA VAL A 162 11.48 -11.25 4.01
C VAL A 162 12.58 -12.29 3.83
N HIS A 163 13.82 -11.83 3.66
CA HIS A 163 15.00 -12.65 3.46
C HIS A 163 15.87 -12.74 4.72
N GLN A 164 16.65 -13.81 4.81
CA GLN A 164 17.57 -14.05 5.92
C GLN A 164 18.74 -13.07 5.98
N GLY A 165 19.20 -12.61 4.83
CA GLY A 165 20.40 -11.78 4.69
C GLY A 165 20.13 -10.48 3.96
N VAL A 166 21.23 -9.81 3.65
CA VAL A 166 21.30 -8.50 3.03
C VAL A 166 21.19 -8.63 1.52
N ASP A 167 20.45 -7.74 0.89
CA ASP A 167 20.50 -7.50 -0.54
C ASP A 167 21.76 -6.67 -0.86
N ASP A 168 22.65 -7.19 -1.71
CA ASP A 168 23.88 -6.52 -2.15
C ASP A 168 23.64 -5.52 -3.30
N PHE A 169 22.38 -5.42 -3.82
CA PHE A 169 21.92 -4.57 -4.90
C PHE A 169 22.63 -4.77 -6.25
N THR A 170 23.44 -5.80 -6.40
CA THR A 170 24.29 -6.02 -7.58
C THR A 170 24.19 -7.41 -8.15
N SER A 171 24.10 -8.44 -7.30
CA SER A 171 24.01 -9.83 -7.71
C SER A 171 22.70 -10.12 -8.42
N GLN A 172 22.76 -10.57 -9.66
CA GLN A 172 21.57 -10.89 -10.43
C GLN A 172 21.09 -12.33 -10.14
N PRO A 173 19.79 -12.60 -10.12
CA PRO A 173 18.68 -11.65 -10.33
C PRO A 173 18.07 -11.08 -9.04
N SER A 174 18.65 -11.25 -7.85
CA SER A 174 17.97 -11.02 -6.58
C SER A 174 18.87 -10.61 -5.41
N GLY A 175 20.04 -10.00 -5.67
CA GLY A 175 20.89 -9.40 -4.64
C GLY A 175 21.50 -10.35 -3.62
N ALA A 176 21.52 -11.66 -3.89
CA ALA A 176 22.07 -12.69 -3.01
C ALA A 176 21.54 -12.69 -1.56
N ALA A 177 20.31 -12.19 -1.32
CA ALA A 177 19.71 -11.99 0.00
C ALA A 177 19.43 -13.28 0.83
N GLY A 178 19.71 -14.46 0.26
CA GLY A 178 19.64 -15.74 0.98
C GLY A 178 18.25 -16.35 1.07
N ALA A 179 18.02 -17.11 2.14
CA ALA A 179 16.77 -17.84 2.35
C ALA A 179 15.59 -16.88 2.56
N ARG A 180 14.38 -17.31 2.16
CA ARG A 180 13.13 -16.59 2.40
C ARG A 180 12.59 -17.02 3.76
N VAL A 181 12.62 -16.13 4.74
CA VAL A 181 12.28 -16.47 6.13
C VAL A 181 10.85 -16.13 6.51
N SER A 182 10.18 -15.27 5.73
CA SER A 182 8.73 -14.99 5.90
C SER A 182 8.06 -14.62 4.59
N CYS A 183 6.77 -14.92 4.47
CA CYS A 183 5.97 -14.76 3.26
C CYS A 183 4.54 -14.36 3.57
N THR A 184 3.95 -13.48 2.76
CA THR A 184 2.50 -13.32 2.65
C THR A 184 2.09 -12.97 1.22
N GLY A 185 0.98 -13.53 0.74
CA GLY A 185 0.36 -13.13 -0.52
C GLY A 185 -0.48 -11.86 -0.34
N ILE A 186 -0.39 -10.94 -1.28
CA ILE A 186 -1.23 -9.74 -1.36
C ILE A 186 -2.47 -10.13 -2.17
N ILE A 187 -3.56 -10.41 -1.48
CA ILE A 187 -4.82 -10.90 -2.06
C ILE A 187 -5.99 -10.02 -1.59
N GLN A 188 -6.93 -9.71 -2.48
CA GLN A 188 -8.21 -9.04 -2.18
C GLN A 188 -9.34 -10.07 -2.14
#